data_e3d0f9673da3e1bd33da625cd6c2af75
#
_entry.id   e3d0f9673da3e1bd33da625cd6c2af75
#
_cell.length_a   1.000
_cell.length_b   1.000
_cell.length_c   1.000
_cell.angle_alpha   90.00
_cell.angle_beta   90.00
_cell.angle_gamma   90.00
#
_symmetry.space_group_name_H-M   'P 1'
#
loop_
_entity.id
_entity.type
_entity.pdbx_description
1 polymer ?
#
loop_
_entity_poly.entity_id
_entity_poly.type
_entity_poly.pdbx_seq_one_letter_code
_entity_poly.pdbx_strand_id
1 'polypeptide(L)'
;MSARPRPSPNLLVIVPCGRAKIWAKHPDAGPTPAAHAYTGPPFIVNREYAEASGGDWVILSGKYGFVLPTDLIPGPYEATFTRRSTHPIGVEALREQVRRMGLDHYAEAVGLGGKEYRAAVEAAFAGTPVALRFPFSGLRVGVAMGATKRAIGQ
;
A
#
# COMPACT_ATOMS: atom_id res chain seq x y z
N MET A 1 20.08 14.15 18.86
CA MET A 1 20.01 12.75 18.81
C MET A 1 20.58 12.24 17.52
N SER A 2 21.25 11.28 17.65
CA SER A 2 21.84 10.72 16.50
C SER A 2 20.92 9.70 15.94
N ALA A 3 20.30 10.08 14.91
CA ALA A 3 19.52 9.12 14.22
C ALA A 3 20.44 8.15 13.52
N ARG A 4 20.13 6.93 13.64
CA ARG A 4 20.73 5.91 12.85
C ARG A 4 20.39 6.19 11.39
N PRO A 5 21.35 6.21 10.47
CA PRO A 5 21.04 6.42 9.05
C PRO A 5 20.09 5.32 8.57
N ARG A 6 19.12 5.70 7.79
CA ARG A 6 18.22 4.73 7.16
C ARG A 6 18.76 4.38 5.78
N PRO A 7 18.69 3.08 5.38
CA PRO A 7 19.20 2.66 4.07
C PRO A 7 18.58 3.42 2.90
N SER A 8 17.28 3.75 3.00
CA SER A 8 16.61 4.48 1.93
C SER A 8 15.71 5.53 2.57
N PRO A 9 16.32 6.61 3.13
CA PRO A 9 15.59 7.57 3.93
C PRO A 9 14.49 8.30 3.18
N ASN A 10 14.54 8.33 1.84
CA ASN A 10 13.57 9.06 1.05
C ASN A 10 12.70 8.13 0.20
N LEU A 11 12.62 6.86 0.58
CA LEU A 11 11.83 5.89 -0.16
C LEU A 11 10.54 5.55 0.59
N LEU A 12 9.43 5.59 -0.13
CA LEU A 12 8.14 5.14 0.35
C LEU A 12 7.69 3.96 -0.49
N VAL A 13 7.24 2.87 0.13
CA VAL A 13 6.63 1.76 -0.58
C VAL A 13 5.14 1.75 -0.28
N ILE A 14 4.31 1.65 -1.32
CA ILE A 14 2.86 1.65 -1.19
C ILE A 14 2.34 0.26 -1.51
N VAL A 15 1.72 -0.37 -0.51
CA VAL A 15 1.26 -1.76 -0.59
C VAL A 15 -0.27 -1.78 -0.70
N PRO A 16 -0.83 -2.37 -1.77
CA PRO A 16 -2.29 -2.46 -1.87
C PRO A 16 -2.86 -3.40 -0.83
N CYS A 17 -4.03 -3.07 -0.30
CA CYS A 17 -4.62 -3.80 0.82
C CYS A 17 -5.03 -5.24 0.47
N GLY A 18 -5.54 -5.47 -0.71
CA GLY A 18 -6.04 -6.79 -1.06
C GLY A 18 -7.44 -7.06 -0.51
N ARG A 19 -8.00 -8.17 -0.97
CA ARG A 19 -9.39 -8.53 -0.69
C ARG A 19 -9.55 -9.35 0.58
N ALA A 20 -8.68 -10.34 0.80
CA ALA A 20 -8.78 -11.22 1.95
C ALA A 20 -8.40 -10.50 3.22
N LYS A 21 -9.25 -10.64 4.23
CA LYS A 21 -9.07 -9.95 5.50
C LYS A 21 -9.24 -10.91 6.66
N ILE A 22 -8.63 -10.58 7.78
CA ILE A 22 -8.57 -11.45 8.94
C ILE A 22 -9.96 -11.85 9.45
N TRP A 23 -10.96 -10.98 9.32
CA TRP A 23 -12.30 -11.26 9.86
C TRP A 23 -13.03 -12.36 9.13
N ALA A 24 -12.59 -12.75 7.92
CA ALA A 24 -13.20 -13.89 7.23
C ALA A 24 -12.98 -15.19 8.00
N LYS A 25 -11.82 -15.35 8.63
CA LYS A 25 -11.50 -16.54 9.42
C LYS A 25 -11.63 -16.31 10.92
N HIS A 26 -11.54 -15.07 11.34
CA HIS A 26 -11.59 -14.70 12.76
C HIS A 26 -12.57 -13.54 12.94
N PRO A 27 -13.89 -13.83 12.88
CA PRO A 27 -14.89 -12.75 12.96
C PRO A 27 -14.81 -11.93 14.23
N ASP A 28 -14.26 -12.50 15.30
CA ASP A 28 -14.16 -11.83 16.59
C ASP A 28 -12.84 -11.11 16.81
N ALA A 29 -12.04 -10.97 15.77
CA ALA A 29 -10.72 -10.36 15.91
C ALA A 29 -10.78 -8.90 16.38
N GLY A 30 -11.89 -8.20 16.09
CA GLY A 30 -11.99 -6.79 16.45
C GLY A 30 -11.05 -5.91 15.64
N PRO A 31 -10.89 -4.65 16.04
CA PRO A 31 -9.96 -3.74 15.34
C PRO A 31 -8.56 -4.34 15.32
N THR A 32 -7.93 -4.31 14.14
CA THR A 32 -6.65 -4.98 13.91
C THR A 32 -5.71 -4.01 13.21
N PRO A 33 -4.42 -3.96 13.60
CA PRO A 33 -3.45 -3.14 12.88
C PRO A 33 -3.44 -3.47 11.40
N ALA A 34 -3.35 -2.45 10.56
CA ALA A 34 -3.45 -2.63 9.12
C ALA A 34 -2.45 -3.67 8.58
N ALA A 35 -1.24 -3.71 9.13
CA ALA A 35 -0.24 -4.68 8.70
C ALA A 35 -0.69 -6.12 8.87
N HIS A 36 -1.64 -6.37 9.77
CA HIS A 36 -2.12 -7.73 10.08
C HIS A 36 -3.59 -7.95 9.68
N ALA A 37 -4.26 -6.91 9.20
CA ALA A 37 -5.67 -7.00 8.83
C ALA A 37 -5.89 -7.71 7.49
N TYR A 38 -4.89 -7.67 6.61
CA TYR A 38 -4.99 -8.22 5.26
C TYR A 38 -4.20 -9.52 5.20
N THR A 39 -4.84 -10.59 4.74
CA THR A 39 -4.31 -11.95 4.87
C THR A 39 -4.06 -12.65 3.54
N GLY A 40 -4.34 -11.98 2.41
CA GLY A 40 -4.15 -12.60 1.10
C GLY A 40 -2.68 -12.73 0.72
N PRO A 41 -2.34 -13.76 -0.08
CA PRO A 41 -0.96 -13.94 -0.51
C PRO A 41 -0.33 -12.74 -1.21
N PRO A 42 -1.03 -12.01 -2.10
CA PRO A 42 -0.42 -10.83 -2.70
C PRO A 42 -0.05 -9.76 -1.67
N PHE A 43 -0.91 -9.54 -0.67
CA PHE A 43 -0.59 -8.57 0.37
C PHE A 43 0.64 -8.99 1.16
N ILE A 44 0.70 -10.26 1.55
CA ILE A 44 1.80 -10.77 2.37
C ILE A 44 3.13 -10.62 1.62
N VAL A 45 3.17 -10.98 0.34
CA VAL A 45 4.38 -10.85 -0.47
C VAL A 45 4.78 -9.39 -0.61
N ASN A 46 3.81 -8.51 -0.87
CA ASN A 46 4.09 -7.09 -1.02
C ASN A 46 4.56 -6.46 0.28
N ARG A 47 4.00 -6.89 1.41
CA ARG A 47 4.46 -6.41 2.72
C ARG A 47 5.91 -6.83 2.96
N GLU A 48 6.24 -8.08 2.63
CA GLU A 48 7.63 -8.56 2.77
C GLU A 48 8.58 -7.73 1.92
N TYR A 49 8.19 -7.41 0.70
CA TYR A 49 8.98 -6.53 -0.15
C TYR A 49 9.19 -5.16 0.51
N ALA A 50 8.11 -4.58 1.02
CA ALA A 50 8.18 -3.27 1.66
C ALA A 50 9.09 -3.28 2.87
N GLU A 51 8.97 -4.31 3.71
CA GLU A 51 9.80 -4.43 4.91
C GLU A 51 11.27 -4.64 4.57
N ALA A 52 11.54 -5.36 3.48
CA ALA A 52 12.92 -5.62 3.06
C ALA A 52 13.55 -4.41 2.37
N SER A 53 12.76 -3.44 1.94
CA SER A 53 13.24 -2.31 1.15
C SER A 53 14.14 -1.35 1.93
N GLY A 54 13.99 -1.32 3.23
CA GLY A 54 14.70 -0.35 4.07
C GLY A 54 14.03 1.01 4.12
N GLY A 55 12.98 1.24 3.34
CA GLY A 55 12.24 2.49 3.36
C GLY A 55 11.05 2.45 4.31
N ASP A 56 10.29 3.52 4.31
CA ASP A 56 9.01 3.54 4.99
C ASP A 56 7.95 2.93 4.08
N TRP A 57 6.84 2.47 4.66
CA TRP A 57 5.76 1.94 3.84
C TRP A 57 4.40 2.25 4.41
N VAL A 58 3.43 2.34 3.51
CA VAL A 58 2.02 2.54 3.86
C VAL A 58 1.19 1.54 3.07
N ILE A 59 -0.05 1.35 3.52
CA ILE A 59 -1.01 0.49 2.84
C ILE A 59 -2.04 1.39 2.16
N LEU A 60 -2.40 1.05 0.93
CA LEU A 60 -3.46 1.77 0.21
C LEU A 60 -4.74 0.94 0.29
N SER A 61 -5.69 1.44 1.07
CA SER A 61 -6.98 0.81 1.30
C SER A 61 -8.03 1.41 0.40
N GLY A 62 -8.90 0.57 -0.16
CA GLY A 62 -10.01 1.05 -0.97
C GLY A 62 -11.00 1.89 -0.19
N LYS A 63 -11.12 1.69 1.11
CA LYS A 63 -12.04 2.45 1.95
C LYS A 63 -11.37 3.62 2.65
N TYR A 64 -10.18 3.40 3.20
CA TYR A 64 -9.55 4.39 4.07
C TYR A 64 -8.44 5.18 3.38
N GLY A 65 -8.07 4.80 2.16
CA GLY A 65 -6.95 5.43 1.48
C GLY A 65 -5.63 4.98 2.07
N PHE A 66 -4.69 5.91 2.20
CA PHE A 66 -3.38 5.60 2.76
C PHE A 66 -3.48 5.44 4.28
N VAL A 67 -3.05 4.28 4.77
CA VAL A 67 -3.01 4.02 6.21
C VAL A 67 -1.62 3.53 6.59
N LEU A 68 -1.23 3.84 7.82
CA LEU A 68 0.04 3.34 8.36
C LEU A 68 -0.12 1.88 8.74
N PRO A 69 0.97 1.08 8.71
CA PRO A 69 0.89 -0.32 9.13
C PRO A 69 0.33 -0.51 10.54
N THR A 70 0.53 0.48 11.41
CA THR A 70 0.08 0.43 12.80
C THR A 70 -1.33 0.97 13.01
N ASP A 71 -1.92 1.60 12.00
CA ASP A 71 -3.29 2.12 12.14
C ASP A 71 -4.27 0.98 12.31
N LEU A 72 -5.24 1.14 13.22
CA LEU A 72 -6.25 0.11 13.44
C LEU A 72 -7.33 0.17 12.37
N ILE A 73 -7.60 -0.99 11.77
CA ILE A 73 -8.73 -1.15 10.86
C ILE A 73 -9.88 -1.71 11.68
N PRO A 74 -11.02 -0.99 11.75
CA PRO A 74 -12.08 -1.36 12.69
C PRO A 74 -12.75 -2.71 12.43
N GLY A 75 -12.87 -3.09 11.16
CA GLY A 75 -13.56 -4.31 10.79
C GLY A 75 -13.57 -4.51 9.28
N PRO A 76 -14.30 -5.51 8.80
CA PRO A 76 -14.33 -5.82 7.37
C PRO A 76 -15.01 -4.72 6.57
N TYR A 77 -14.65 -4.62 5.29
CA TYR A 77 -15.28 -3.69 4.35
C TYR A 77 -15.13 -4.23 2.94
N GLU A 78 -15.94 -3.67 2.01
CA GLU A 78 -15.98 -4.15 0.63
C GLU A 78 -15.35 -3.19 -0.37
N ALA A 79 -15.13 -1.94 0.00
CA ALA A 79 -14.64 -0.93 -0.94
C ALA A 79 -13.29 -1.32 -1.52
N THR A 80 -13.17 -1.27 -2.85
CA THR A 80 -11.94 -1.60 -3.55
C THR A 80 -11.83 -0.80 -4.84
N PHE A 81 -10.61 -0.43 -5.22
CA PHE A 81 -10.38 0.29 -6.47
C PHE A 81 -10.65 -0.57 -7.70
N THR A 82 -10.65 -1.89 -7.55
CA THR A 82 -10.90 -2.79 -8.67
C THR A 82 -12.37 -2.88 -9.04
N ARG A 83 -13.25 -2.30 -8.24
CA ARG A 83 -14.69 -2.39 -8.47
C ARG A 83 -15.36 -1.07 -8.05
N ARG A 84 -15.64 -0.22 -9.01
CA ARG A 84 -16.20 1.10 -8.75
C ARG A 84 -17.52 1.08 -7.99
N SER A 85 -18.33 0.05 -8.21
CA SER A 85 -19.62 -0.06 -7.53
C SER A 85 -19.48 -0.21 -6.02
N THR A 86 -18.30 -0.49 -5.51
CA THR A 86 -18.06 -0.57 -4.06
C THR A 86 -17.76 0.80 -3.44
N HIS A 87 -17.74 1.86 -4.25
CA HIS A 87 -17.51 3.23 -3.81
C HIS A 87 -16.20 3.42 -3.07
N PRO A 88 -15.06 3.14 -3.74
CA PRO A 88 -13.76 3.37 -3.11
C PRO A 88 -13.53 4.86 -2.86
N ILE A 89 -12.60 5.15 -1.95
CA ILE A 89 -12.22 6.51 -1.62
C ILE A 89 -11.84 7.28 -2.89
N GLY A 90 -12.25 8.56 -2.96
CA GLY A 90 -12.02 9.37 -4.15
C GLY A 90 -10.65 10.00 -4.19
N VAL A 91 -10.29 10.48 -5.38
CA VAL A 91 -8.97 11.07 -5.65
C VAL A 91 -8.70 12.28 -4.77
N GLU A 92 -9.70 13.14 -4.58
CA GLU A 92 -9.48 14.36 -3.78
C GLU A 92 -9.11 14.03 -2.34
N ALA A 93 -9.77 13.02 -1.77
CA ALA A 93 -9.44 12.59 -0.41
C ALA A 93 -8.03 11.99 -0.36
N LEU A 94 -7.64 11.23 -1.37
CA LEU A 94 -6.29 10.67 -1.44
C LEU A 94 -5.24 11.78 -1.54
N ARG A 95 -5.50 12.79 -2.36
CA ARG A 95 -4.57 13.92 -2.51
C ARG A 95 -4.42 14.69 -1.21
N GLU A 96 -5.52 14.83 -0.47
CA GLU A 96 -5.48 15.47 0.84
C GLU A 96 -4.64 14.66 1.82
N GLN A 97 -4.77 13.32 1.78
CA GLN A 97 -3.97 12.45 2.63
C GLN A 97 -2.48 12.56 2.31
N VAL A 98 -2.13 12.62 1.04
CA VAL A 98 -0.72 12.78 0.63
C VAL A 98 -0.13 14.02 1.30
N ARG A 99 -0.86 15.13 1.25
CA ARG A 99 -0.41 16.37 1.89
C ARG A 99 -0.35 16.25 3.40
N ARG A 100 -1.45 15.81 4.00
CA ARG A 100 -1.59 15.78 5.46
C ARG A 100 -0.59 14.82 6.11
N MET A 101 -0.34 13.68 5.47
CA MET A 101 0.57 12.68 6.00
C MET A 101 2.02 12.93 5.60
N GLY A 102 2.28 13.97 4.80
CA GLY A 102 3.63 14.26 4.35
C GLY A 102 4.21 13.26 3.38
N LEU A 103 3.35 12.53 2.66
CA LEU A 103 3.83 11.54 1.71
C LEU A 103 4.51 12.17 0.50
N ASP A 104 4.26 13.45 0.26
CA ASP A 104 4.90 14.20 -0.82
C ASP A 104 6.32 14.66 -0.48
N HIS A 105 6.81 14.37 0.73
CA HIS A 105 8.17 14.70 1.13
C HIS A 105 9.18 13.61 0.79
N TYR A 106 8.72 12.45 0.35
CA TYR A 106 9.63 11.39 -0.10
C TYR A 106 10.18 11.73 -1.47
N ALA A 107 11.44 11.38 -1.71
CA ALA A 107 12.03 11.57 -3.03
C ALA A 107 11.44 10.58 -4.04
N GLU A 108 11.12 9.38 -3.57
CA GLU A 108 10.69 8.31 -4.46
C GLU A 108 9.62 7.48 -3.78
N ALA A 109 8.63 7.02 -4.55
CA ALA A 109 7.63 6.08 -4.07
C ALA A 109 7.51 4.93 -5.05
N VAL A 110 7.47 3.72 -4.50
CA VAL A 110 7.29 2.49 -5.27
C VAL A 110 5.87 2.00 -4.99
N GLY A 111 5.05 1.94 -6.04
CA GLY A 111 3.70 1.44 -5.94
C GLY A 111 3.63 -0.02 -6.37
N LEU A 112 3.04 -0.84 -5.52
CA LEU A 112 2.80 -2.25 -5.82
C LEU A 112 1.33 -2.45 -6.15
N GLY A 113 0.99 -3.56 -6.81
CA GLY A 113 -0.38 -3.86 -7.16
C GLY A 113 -0.68 -3.66 -8.63
N GLY A 114 -1.94 -3.91 -9.00
CA GLY A 114 -2.37 -3.85 -10.38
C GLY A 114 -2.69 -2.45 -10.86
N LYS A 115 -3.26 -2.39 -12.07
CA LYS A 115 -3.46 -1.11 -12.76
C LYS A 115 -4.37 -0.14 -12.02
N GLU A 116 -5.36 -0.65 -11.31
CA GLU A 116 -6.29 0.22 -10.59
C GLU A 116 -5.60 0.92 -9.40
N TYR A 117 -4.75 0.19 -8.71
CA TYR A 117 -3.95 0.78 -7.63
C TYR A 117 -2.92 1.75 -8.16
N ARG A 118 -2.29 1.39 -9.28
CA ARG A 118 -1.36 2.30 -9.94
C ARG A 118 -2.06 3.61 -10.31
N ALA A 119 -3.24 3.52 -10.91
CA ALA A 119 -3.99 4.71 -11.29
C ALA A 119 -4.31 5.58 -10.08
N ALA A 120 -4.71 4.96 -8.97
CA ALA A 120 -5.01 5.71 -7.75
C ALA A 120 -3.78 6.41 -7.20
N VAL A 121 -2.62 5.75 -7.21
CA VAL A 121 -1.37 6.35 -6.75
C VAL A 121 -0.96 7.50 -7.66
N GLU A 122 -1.02 7.29 -8.96
CA GLU A 122 -0.67 8.35 -9.91
C GLU A 122 -1.53 9.59 -9.71
N ALA A 123 -2.83 9.39 -9.53
CA ALA A 123 -3.75 10.50 -9.31
C ALA A 123 -3.49 11.19 -7.97
N ALA A 124 -3.23 10.41 -6.92
CA ALA A 124 -2.99 10.95 -5.59
C ALA A 124 -1.72 11.79 -5.51
N PHE A 125 -0.69 11.41 -6.24
CA PHE A 125 0.61 12.09 -6.22
C PHE A 125 0.78 13.10 -7.36
N ALA A 126 -0.24 13.29 -8.19
CA ALA A 126 -0.15 14.24 -9.31
C ALA A 126 0.18 15.64 -8.78
N GLY A 127 1.15 16.28 -9.42
CA GLY A 127 1.58 17.63 -9.03
C GLY A 127 2.59 17.67 -7.91
N THR A 128 2.97 16.53 -7.35
CA THR A 128 4.03 16.48 -6.34
C THR A 128 5.37 16.19 -6.99
N PRO A 129 6.49 16.48 -6.31
CA PRO A 129 7.81 16.18 -6.86
C PRO A 129 8.26 14.73 -6.67
N VAL A 130 7.41 13.86 -6.12
CA VAL A 130 7.78 12.48 -5.84
C VAL A 130 7.95 11.70 -7.15
N ALA A 131 9.07 11.00 -7.28
CA ALA A 131 9.31 10.13 -8.44
C ALA A 131 8.60 8.79 -8.18
N LEU A 132 7.63 8.46 -9.03
CA LEU A 132 6.85 7.23 -8.88
C LEU A 132 7.44 6.12 -9.72
N ARG A 133 7.51 4.91 -9.16
CA ARG A 133 7.91 3.71 -9.88
C ARG A 133 6.91 2.60 -9.60
N PHE A 134 6.67 1.77 -10.60
CA PHE A 134 5.72 0.65 -10.52
C PHE A 134 6.38 -0.57 -11.14
N PRO A 135 7.35 -1.19 -10.45
CA PRO A 135 8.23 -2.18 -11.05
C PRO A 135 7.54 -3.46 -11.54
N PHE A 136 6.37 -3.80 -10.97
CA PHE A 136 5.68 -5.02 -11.34
C PHE A 136 4.33 -4.76 -12.00
N SER A 137 4.06 -3.52 -12.38
CA SER A 137 2.82 -3.13 -13.00
C SER A 137 2.68 -3.80 -14.38
N GLY A 138 1.46 -4.20 -14.70
CA GLY A 138 1.17 -4.85 -15.99
C GLY A 138 1.35 -6.35 -15.99
N LEU A 139 1.87 -6.93 -14.90
CA LEU A 139 2.01 -8.37 -14.79
C LEU A 139 0.73 -8.99 -14.21
N ARG A 140 0.44 -10.23 -14.56
CA ARG A 140 -0.63 -10.97 -13.92
C ARG A 140 -0.28 -11.18 -12.46
N VAL A 141 -1.30 -11.33 -11.60
CA VAL A 141 -1.10 -11.43 -10.15
C VAL A 141 -0.05 -12.48 -9.79
N GLY A 142 -0.16 -13.70 -10.35
CA GLY A 142 0.81 -14.75 -10.03
C GLY A 142 2.21 -14.42 -10.48
N VAL A 143 2.35 -13.83 -11.67
CA VAL A 143 3.65 -13.43 -12.21
C VAL A 143 4.23 -12.29 -11.39
N ALA A 144 3.38 -11.31 -11.02
CA ALA A 144 3.82 -10.18 -10.19
C ALA A 144 4.31 -10.66 -8.84
N MET A 145 3.61 -11.61 -8.20
CA MET A 145 4.05 -12.17 -6.93
C MET A 145 5.40 -12.84 -7.05
N GLY A 146 5.60 -13.61 -8.12
CA GLY A 146 6.89 -14.27 -8.36
C GLY A 146 8.02 -13.27 -8.54
N ALA A 147 7.77 -12.22 -9.32
CA ALA A 147 8.77 -11.17 -9.53
C ALA A 147 9.10 -10.44 -8.22
N THR A 148 8.06 -10.17 -7.42
CA THR A 148 8.25 -9.51 -6.13
C THR A 148 9.07 -10.37 -5.18
N LYS A 149 8.79 -11.68 -5.14
CA LYS A 149 9.56 -12.61 -4.30
C LYS A 149 11.01 -12.67 -4.73
N ARG A 150 11.27 -12.68 -6.03
CA ARG A 150 12.64 -12.69 -6.54
C ARG A 150 13.40 -11.42 -6.14
N ALA A 151 12.70 -10.28 -6.18
CA ALA A 151 13.29 -9.01 -5.77
C ALA A 151 13.69 -9.03 -4.30
N ILE A 152 12.84 -9.64 -3.45
CA ILE A 152 13.14 -9.77 -2.02
C ILE A 152 14.37 -10.64 -1.81
N GLY A 153 14.49 -11.71 -2.60
CA GLY A 153 15.59 -12.67 -2.48
C GLY A 153 16.93 -12.16 -2.99
N GLN A 154 16.98 -10.97 -3.55
CA GLN A 154 18.25 -10.38 -4.00
C GLN A 154 19.14 -9.86 -2.83
#